data_69384a2f63248397adf2a821573a5ad1
#
_entry.id   69384a2f63248397adf2a821573a5ad1
#
_cell.length_a   1.000
_cell.length_b   1.000
_cell.length_c   1.000
_cell.angle_alpha   90.00
_cell.angle_beta   90.00
_cell.angle_gamma   90.00
#
_symmetry.space_group_name_H-M   'P 1'
#
loop_
_entity.id
_entity.type
_entity.pdbx_description
1 polymer ?
#
loop_
_entity_poly.entity_id
_entity_poly.type
_entity_poly.pdbx_seq_one_letter_code
_entity_poly.pdbx_strand_id
1 'polypeptide(L)'
;MSRLKETYKNEIMDSMTKKFGYKNVMQVPKLDKIVINMGVGEAKDNSKVLDAAIKDLETITGQKVVTTKARKSVANFKIREGMPIGCKVTLRGEKMDEFADRLINLALPRVRDFRGVNPNAFDGRGNYALGIKEQLIFPEIEYDKVDKVRGMDVIFVTTAKTDEEARELLTLFGMPFSK
;
A
#
# COMPACT_ATOMS: atom_id res chain seq x y z
N MET A 1 7.67 -18.73 -7.37
CA MET A 1 8.33 -17.42 -7.19
C MET A 1 7.44 -16.38 -7.87
N SER A 2 7.16 -15.24 -7.23
CA SER A 2 6.30 -14.23 -7.83
C SER A 2 6.92 -13.56 -9.06
N ARG A 3 6.09 -13.13 -10.01
CA ARG A 3 6.54 -12.45 -11.23
C ARG A 3 7.40 -11.21 -10.92
N LEU A 4 6.99 -10.40 -9.96
CA LEU A 4 7.76 -9.22 -9.55
C LEU A 4 9.15 -9.56 -9.01
N LYS A 5 9.27 -10.66 -8.27
CA LYS A 5 10.55 -11.11 -7.74
C LYS A 5 11.50 -11.58 -8.85
N GLU A 6 10.96 -12.23 -9.88
CA GLU A 6 11.72 -12.63 -11.07
C GLU A 6 12.18 -11.40 -11.86
N THR A 7 11.29 -10.45 -12.12
CA THR A 7 11.63 -9.19 -12.78
C THR A 7 12.69 -8.41 -12.01
N TYR A 8 12.57 -8.37 -10.68
CA TYR A 8 13.56 -7.72 -9.82
C TYR A 8 14.96 -8.32 -10.00
N LYS A 9 15.06 -9.65 -9.97
CA LYS A 9 16.36 -10.34 -10.11
C LYS A 9 16.97 -10.22 -11.51
N ASN A 10 16.14 -10.32 -12.54
CA ASN A 10 16.60 -10.42 -13.92
C ASN A 10 16.87 -9.06 -14.58
N GLU A 11 16.14 -8.02 -14.18
CA GLU A 11 16.15 -6.74 -14.88
C GLU A 11 16.41 -5.55 -13.96
N ILE A 12 15.73 -5.47 -12.82
CA ILE A 12 15.74 -4.29 -11.98
C ILE A 12 17.07 -4.10 -11.27
N MET A 13 17.66 -5.17 -10.74
CA MET A 13 18.96 -5.09 -10.04
C MET A 13 20.05 -4.55 -10.95
N ASP A 14 20.12 -5.01 -12.18
CA ASP A 14 21.12 -4.56 -13.15
C ASP A 14 20.89 -3.11 -13.56
N SER A 15 19.64 -2.72 -13.82
CA SER A 15 19.27 -1.35 -14.18
C SER A 15 19.60 -0.36 -13.08
N MET A 16 19.29 -0.71 -11.83
CA MET A 16 19.60 0.11 -10.65
C MET A 16 21.10 0.26 -10.45
N THR A 17 21.85 -0.83 -10.60
CA THR A 17 23.31 -0.84 -10.47
C THR A 17 23.97 0.04 -11.52
N LYS A 18 23.51 -0.02 -12.77
CA LYS A 18 24.01 0.84 -13.85
C LYS A 18 23.74 2.32 -13.60
N LYS A 19 22.57 2.65 -13.06
CA LYS A 19 22.17 4.03 -12.84
C LYS A 19 22.85 4.68 -11.61
N PHE A 20 22.93 3.95 -10.49
CA PHE A 20 23.41 4.47 -9.21
C PHE A 20 24.83 4.00 -8.83
N GLY A 21 25.41 3.05 -9.57
CA GLY A 21 26.80 2.62 -9.37
C GLY A 21 27.05 1.86 -8.07
N TYR A 22 26.15 0.96 -7.67
CA TYR A 22 26.34 0.15 -6.47
C TYR A 22 27.54 -0.80 -6.60
N LYS A 23 28.34 -0.86 -5.56
CA LYS A 23 29.53 -1.74 -5.51
C LYS A 23 29.19 -3.19 -5.15
N ASN A 24 28.09 -3.39 -4.45
CA ASN A 24 27.65 -4.70 -3.99
C ASN A 24 26.17 -4.90 -4.33
N VAL A 25 25.82 -6.08 -4.79
CA VAL A 25 24.44 -6.48 -5.08
C VAL A 25 23.50 -6.29 -3.87
N MET A 26 24.02 -6.46 -2.66
CA MET A 26 23.24 -6.24 -1.43
C MET A 26 22.90 -4.77 -1.14
N GLN A 27 23.53 -3.83 -1.82
CA GLN A 27 23.24 -2.40 -1.70
C GLN A 27 22.04 -1.98 -2.55
N VAL A 28 21.65 -2.78 -3.55
CA VAL A 28 20.53 -2.48 -4.44
C VAL A 28 19.25 -2.39 -3.63
N PRO A 29 18.48 -1.29 -3.74
CA PRO A 29 17.20 -1.16 -3.05
C PRO A 29 16.21 -2.26 -3.43
N LYS A 30 15.41 -2.68 -2.47
CA LYS A 30 14.34 -3.66 -2.66
C LYS A 30 13.11 -3.25 -1.84
N LEU A 31 11.96 -3.81 -2.19
CA LEU A 31 10.77 -3.70 -1.34
C LEU A 31 11.01 -4.51 -0.06
N ASP A 32 10.77 -3.87 1.08
CA ASP A 32 10.83 -4.51 2.40
C ASP A 32 9.45 -5.02 2.81
N LYS A 33 8.47 -4.12 2.78
CA LYS A 33 7.08 -4.42 3.13
C LYS A 33 6.11 -3.44 2.45
N ILE A 34 4.85 -3.84 2.40
CA ILE A 34 3.73 -2.96 2.05
C ILE A 34 2.79 -2.91 3.24
N VAL A 35 2.47 -1.72 3.71
CA VAL A 35 1.51 -1.50 4.78
C VAL A 35 0.26 -0.87 4.20
N ILE A 36 -0.89 -1.47 4.44
CA ILE A 36 -2.18 -0.94 4.04
C ILE A 36 -2.93 -0.55 5.28
N ASN A 37 -3.42 0.68 5.33
CA ASN A 37 -4.18 1.23 6.45
C ASN A 37 -5.52 1.76 5.99
N MET A 38 -6.56 1.48 6.75
CA MET A 38 -7.88 2.08 6.64
C MET A 38 -8.23 2.82 7.93
N GLY A 39 -8.42 4.12 7.85
CA GLY A 39 -9.00 4.90 8.95
C GLY A 39 -10.52 4.82 8.91
N VAL A 40 -11.13 4.31 9.96
CA VAL A 40 -12.60 4.17 10.10
C VAL A 40 -13.07 4.95 11.31
N GLY A 41 -13.21 6.26 11.16
CA GLY A 41 -13.64 7.15 12.26
C GLY A 41 -15.06 6.88 12.74
N GLU A 42 -15.92 6.34 11.90
CA GLU A 42 -17.30 5.95 12.23
C GLU A 42 -17.39 4.76 13.19
N ALA A 43 -16.28 4.00 13.33
CA ALA A 43 -16.23 2.85 14.24
C ALA A 43 -16.49 3.22 15.71
N LYS A 44 -16.26 4.47 16.09
CA LYS A 44 -16.59 5.00 17.42
C LYS A 44 -18.10 4.92 17.75
N ASP A 45 -18.94 5.09 16.73
CA ASP A 45 -20.39 5.08 16.86
C ASP A 45 -21.00 3.72 16.49
N ASN A 46 -20.37 2.99 15.56
CA ASN A 46 -20.86 1.71 15.06
C ASN A 46 -19.70 0.75 14.74
N SER A 47 -19.53 -0.27 15.57
CA SER A 47 -18.47 -1.28 15.39
C SER A 47 -18.62 -2.13 14.13
N LYS A 48 -19.86 -2.32 13.63
CA LYS A 48 -20.13 -3.11 12.41
C LYS A 48 -19.46 -2.50 11.16
N VAL A 49 -19.30 -1.19 11.14
CA VAL A 49 -18.60 -0.48 10.05
C VAL A 49 -17.13 -0.89 9.99
N LEU A 50 -16.50 -1.04 11.15
CA LEU A 50 -15.12 -1.51 11.24
C LEU A 50 -14.99 -2.98 10.82
N ASP A 51 -15.92 -3.84 11.23
CA ASP A 51 -15.92 -5.25 10.83
C ASP A 51 -16.05 -5.42 9.32
N ALA A 52 -16.89 -4.61 8.68
CA ALA A 52 -16.99 -4.55 7.22
C ALA A 52 -15.68 -4.11 6.55
N ALA A 53 -15.03 -3.08 7.08
CA ALA A 53 -13.74 -2.60 6.58
C ALA A 53 -12.64 -3.67 6.73
N ILE A 54 -12.60 -4.37 7.85
CA ILE A 54 -11.67 -5.48 8.09
C ILE A 54 -11.89 -6.60 7.08
N LYS A 55 -13.14 -6.97 6.84
CA LYS A 55 -13.50 -8.02 5.87
C LYS A 55 -13.07 -7.65 4.45
N ASP A 56 -13.32 -6.41 4.03
CA ASP A 56 -12.89 -5.92 2.73
C ASP A 56 -11.37 -6.00 2.59
N LEU A 57 -10.63 -5.54 3.58
CA LEU A 57 -9.17 -5.55 3.56
C LEU A 57 -8.59 -6.97 3.61
N GLU A 58 -9.20 -7.89 4.36
CA GLU A 58 -8.83 -9.31 4.35
C GLU A 58 -9.07 -9.97 2.99
N THR A 59 -10.16 -9.61 2.32
CA THR A 59 -10.47 -10.10 0.97
C THR A 59 -9.43 -9.61 -0.04
N ILE A 60 -9.02 -8.34 0.04
CA ILE A 60 -8.03 -7.74 -0.86
C ILE A 60 -6.64 -8.38 -0.66
N THR A 61 -6.23 -8.57 0.58
CA THR A 61 -4.84 -8.96 0.90
C THR A 61 -4.66 -10.46 1.11
N GLY A 62 -5.72 -11.18 1.43
CA GLY A 62 -5.65 -12.59 1.79
C GLY A 62 -4.91 -12.86 3.10
N GLN A 63 -4.79 -11.87 3.97
CA GLN A 63 -4.12 -11.96 5.26
C GLN A 63 -4.99 -11.36 6.37
N LYS A 64 -4.88 -11.90 7.57
CA LYS A 64 -5.59 -11.39 8.75
C LYS A 64 -5.19 -9.95 9.04
N VAL A 65 -6.19 -9.11 9.23
CA VAL A 65 -6.05 -7.67 9.47
C VAL A 65 -6.00 -7.38 10.97
N VAL A 66 -5.19 -6.42 11.36
CA VAL A 66 -5.05 -5.96 12.75
C VAL A 66 -5.89 -4.71 12.94
N THR A 67 -6.71 -4.71 13.99
CA THR A 67 -7.45 -3.52 14.41
C THR A 67 -6.54 -2.51 15.08
N THR A 68 -6.61 -1.26 14.66
CA THR A 68 -5.87 -0.16 15.28
C THR A 68 -6.73 0.56 16.30
N LYS A 69 -6.14 0.88 17.44
CA LYS A 69 -6.82 1.51 18.58
C LYS A 69 -6.30 2.92 18.81
N ALA A 70 -7.16 3.78 19.33
CA ALA A 70 -6.78 5.14 19.72
C ALA A 70 -5.73 5.13 20.83
N ARG A 71 -4.69 5.92 20.68
CA ARG A 71 -3.59 6.04 21.65
C ARG A 71 -3.89 7.04 22.75
N LYS A 72 -4.74 8.03 22.48
CA LYS A 72 -5.12 9.09 23.40
C LYS A 72 -6.61 9.40 23.29
N SER A 73 -7.19 9.82 24.40
CA SER A 73 -8.57 10.33 24.41
C SER A 73 -8.60 11.75 23.86
N VAL A 74 -9.52 12.02 22.93
CA VAL A 74 -9.73 13.34 22.35
C VAL A 74 -11.22 13.65 22.40
N ALA A 75 -11.61 14.59 23.24
CA ALA A 75 -13.01 14.94 23.49
C ALA A 75 -13.73 15.49 22.24
N ASN A 76 -13.05 16.33 21.44
CA ASN A 76 -13.61 16.90 20.22
C ASN A 76 -14.01 15.85 19.20
N PHE A 77 -13.29 14.75 19.12
CA PHE A 77 -13.60 13.63 18.23
C PHE A 77 -14.43 12.54 18.88
N LYS A 78 -14.81 12.70 20.15
CA LYS A 78 -15.55 11.70 20.93
C LYS A 78 -14.85 10.34 20.97
N ILE A 79 -13.52 10.34 21.07
CA ILE A 79 -12.67 9.16 21.09
C ILE A 79 -12.06 9.01 22.48
N ARG A 80 -12.07 7.78 23.00
CA ARG A 80 -11.35 7.37 24.22
C ARG A 80 -10.19 6.47 23.88
N GLU A 81 -9.15 6.52 24.71
CA GLU A 81 -8.01 5.61 24.60
C GLU A 81 -8.47 4.15 24.56
N GLY A 82 -7.88 3.37 23.64
CA GLY A 82 -8.22 1.97 23.46
C GLY A 82 -9.43 1.69 22.55
N MET A 83 -10.15 2.71 22.09
CA MET A 83 -11.26 2.51 21.14
C MET A 83 -10.73 2.08 19.76
N PRO A 84 -11.33 1.07 19.10
CA PRO A 84 -10.99 0.71 17.75
C PRO A 84 -11.40 1.81 16.77
N ILE A 85 -10.47 2.32 15.97
CA ILE A 85 -10.67 3.44 15.06
C ILE A 85 -10.22 3.15 13.62
N GLY A 86 -9.65 2.02 13.37
CA GLY A 86 -9.16 1.65 12.05
C GLY A 86 -8.64 0.23 12.00
N CYS A 87 -8.08 -0.10 10.85
CA CYS A 87 -7.44 -1.40 10.63
C CYS A 87 -6.22 -1.26 9.73
N LYS A 88 -5.29 -2.17 9.86
CA LYS A 88 -4.09 -2.22 9.02
C LYS A 88 -3.64 -3.66 8.78
N VAL A 89 -2.90 -3.83 7.71
CA VAL A 89 -2.22 -5.08 7.39
C VAL A 89 -0.82 -4.78 6.87
N THR A 90 0.13 -5.61 7.23
CA THR A 90 1.51 -5.54 6.73
C THR A 90 1.80 -6.77 5.90
N LEU A 91 2.15 -6.56 4.63
CA LEU A 91 2.47 -7.62 3.68
C LEU A 91 3.97 -7.70 3.47
N ARG A 92 4.51 -8.92 3.48
CA ARG A 92 5.92 -9.22 3.23
C ARG A 92 6.06 -10.45 2.32
N GLY A 93 7.22 -10.60 1.69
CA GLY A 93 7.53 -11.76 0.85
C GLY A 93 6.60 -11.90 -0.36
N GLU A 94 6.18 -13.10 -0.67
CA GLU A 94 5.35 -13.38 -1.86
C GLU A 94 4.00 -12.66 -1.85
N LYS A 95 3.35 -12.56 -0.71
CA LYS A 95 2.07 -11.82 -0.57
C LYS A 95 2.24 -10.33 -0.90
N MET A 96 3.34 -9.73 -0.49
CA MET A 96 3.69 -8.36 -0.83
C MET A 96 3.89 -8.20 -2.34
N ASP A 97 4.67 -9.07 -2.95
CA ASP A 97 4.96 -9.00 -4.39
C ASP A 97 3.70 -9.20 -5.23
N GLU A 98 2.86 -10.16 -4.88
CA GLU A 98 1.59 -10.41 -5.55
C GLU A 98 0.60 -9.25 -5.39
N PHE A 99 0.53 -8.66 -4.21
CA PHE A 99 -0.30 -7.48 -3.97
C PHE A 99 0.19 -6.29 -4.79
N ALA A 100 1.49 -6.01 -4.82
CA ALA A 100 2.07 -4.94 -5.62
C ALA A 100 1.80 -5.12 -7.11
N ASP A 101 1.93 -6.33 -7.62
CA ASP A 101 1.63 -6.65 -9.02
C ASP A 101 0.16 -6.41 -9.37
N ARG A 102 -0.76 -6.88 -8.55
CA ARG A 102 -2.21 -6.64 -8.73
C ARG A 102 -2.58 -5.17 -8.63
N LEU A 103 -2.01 -4.45 -7.66
CA LEU A 103 -2.25 -3.02 -7.50
C LEU A 103 -1.82 -2.24 -8.74
N ILE A 104 -0.59 -2.45 -9.20
CA ILE A 104 -0.03 -1.71 -10.32
C ILE A 104 -0.72 -2.04 -11.64
N ASN A 105 -0.97 -3.30 -11.91
CA ASN A 105 -1.42 -3.77 -13.23
C ASN A 105 -2.94 -3.93 -13.36
N LEU A 106 -3.66 -4.19 -12.27
CA LEU A 106 -5.10 -4.43 -12.28
C LEU A 106 -5.92 -3.35 -11.58
N ALA A 107 -5.51 -2.92 -10.40
CA ALA A 107 -6.31 -1.99 -9.59
C ALA A 107 -6.15 -0.53 -10.03
N LEU A 108 -4.94 -0.03 -10.19
CA LEU A 108 -4.70 1.37 -10.58
C LEU A 108 -5.33 1.75 -11.93
N PRO A 109 -5.29 0.92 -12.98
CA PRO A 109 -5.97 1.24 -14.24
C PRO A 109 -7.49 1.35 -14.11
N ARG A 110 -8.09 0.80 -13.07
CA ARG A 110 -9.53 0.87 -12.78
C ARG A 110 -9.96 2.10 -12.00
N VAL A 111 -9.02 2.91 -11.54
CA VAL A 111 -9.31 4.18 -10.87
C VAL A 111 -9.98 5.14 -11.86
N ARG A 112 -11.07 5.77 -11.42
CA ARG A 112 -11.79 6.76 -12.23
C ARG A 112 -10.89 7.95 -12.55
N ASP A 113 -10.84 8.37 -13.81
CA ASP A 113 -10.02 9.50 -14.30
C ASP A 113 -8.53 9.37 -13.92
N PHE A 114 -8.01 8.15 -13.99
CA PHE A 114 -6.64 7.88 -13.64
C PHE A 114 -5.64 8.55 -14.60
N ARG A 115 -4.79 9.42 -14.06
CA ARG A 115 -3.75 10.16 -14.82
C ARG A 115 -2.32 9.87 -14.34
N GLY A 116 -2.17 8.86 -13.53
CA GLY A 116 -0.91 8.53 -12.86
C GLY A 116 -0.97 8.83 -11.35
N VAL A 117 -0.01 8.28 -10.63
CA VAL A 117 0.14 8.49 -9.18
C VAL A 117 1.11 9.64 -8.91
N ASN A 118 0.98 10.29 -7.77
CA ASN A 118 1.83 11.42 -7.40
C ASN A 118 3.30 10.99 -7.31
N PRO A 119 4.22 11.59 -8.10
CA PRO A 119 5.64 11.25 -8.07
C PRO A 119 6.38 11.80 -6.84
N ASN A 120 5.77 12.69 -6.07
CA ASN A 120 6.39 13.41 -4.96
C ASN A 120 5.91 12.94 -3.57
N ALA A 121 5.17 11.85 -3.48
CA ALA A 121 4.63 11.34 -2.22
C ALA A 121 5.64 10.45 -1.47
N PHE A 122 6.89 10.85 -1.41
CA PHE A 122 7.97 10.20 -0.66
C PHE A 122 8.24 10.92 0.66
N ASP A 123 8.74 10.18 1.65
CA ASP A 123 8.99 10.67 3.01
C ASP A 123 10.40 11.24 3.26
N GLY A 124 11.25 11.30 2.24
CA GLY A 124 12.66 11.68 2.34
C GLY A 124 13.61 10.52 2.63
N ARG A 125 13.10 9.33 2.90
CA ARG A 125 13.87 8.12 3.26
C ARG A 125 13.60 6.92 2.34
N GLY A 126 13.02 7.17 1.19
CA GLY A 126 12.76 6.14 0.20
C GLY A 126 11.47 5.34 0.42
N ASN A 127 10.53 5.82 1.21
CA ASN A 127 9.21 5.22 1.37
C ASN A 127 8.16 6.02 0.60
N TYR A 128 7.20 5.34 0.00
CA TYR A 128 6.17 5.94 -0.83
C TYR A 128 4.78 5.69 -0.27
N ALA A 129 3.95 6.73 -0.22
CA ALA A 129 2.56 6.63 0.24
C ALA A 129 1.59 6.90 -0.91
N LEU A 130 0.67 5.98 -1.14
CA LEU A 130 -0.38 6.07 -2.15
C LEU A 130 -1.75 6.08 -1.47
N GLY A 131 -2.52 7.15 -1.67
CA GLY A 131 -3.92 7.23 -1.24
C GLY A 131 -4.85 6.67 -2.32
N ILE A 132 -5.68 5.71 -1.94
CA ILE A 132 -6.73 5.14 -2.77
C ILE A 132 -8.07 5.60 -2.22
N LYS A 133 -8.93 6.17 -3.06
CA LYS A 133 -10.22 6.71 -2.65
C LYS A 133 -11.31 5.67 -2.49
N GLU A 134 -11.22 4.58 -3.24
CA GLU A 134 -12.26 3.55 -3.34
C GLU A 134 -11.66 2.14 -3.30
N GLN A 135 -12.15 1.27 -2.41
CA GLN A 135 -11.74 -0.14 -2.39
C GLN A 135 -12.28 -0.93 -3.59
N LEU A 136 -13.23 -0.38 -4.32
CA LEU A 136 -13.88 -1.02 -5.47
C LEU A 136 -12.96 -1.23 -6.67
N ILE A 137 -11.80 -0.57 -6.70
CA ILE A 137 -10.79 -0.76 -7.76
C ILE A 137 -10.16 -2.15 -7.74
N PHE A 138 -10.21 -2.83 -6.61
CA PHE A 138 -9.67 -4.20 -6.49
C PHE A 138 -10.68 -5.20 -7.06
N PRO A 139 -10.25 -6.11 -7.96
CA PRO A 139 -11.14 -7.09 -8.57
C PRO A 139 -11.71 -8.13 -7.58
N GLU A 140 -11.09 -8.30 -6.43
CA GLU A 140 -11.54 -9.20 -5.36
C GLU A 140 -12.79 -8.69 -4.64
N ILE A 141 -13.06 -7.38 -4.71
CA ILE A 141 -14.21 -6.74 -4.07
C ILE A 141 -15.41 -6.77 -5.03
N GLU A 142 -16.48 -7.41 -4.58
CA GLU A 142 -17.77 -7.42 -5.28
C GLU A 142 -18.59 -6.19 -4.91
N TYR A 143 -18.99 -5.41 -5.91
CA TYR A 143 -19.76 -4.18 -5.72
C TYR A 143 -21.04 -4.39 -4.88
N ASP A 144 -21.74 -5.49 -5.11
CA ASP A 144 -23.01 -5.80 -4.45
C ASP A 144 -22.87 -6.12 -2.94
N LYS A 145 -21.68 -6.50 -2.51
CA LYS A 145 -21.38 -6.86 -1.11
C LYS A 145 -20.81 -5.70 -0.29
N VAL A 146 -20.53 -4.57 -0.93
CA VAL A 146 -19.96 -3.39 -0.28
C VAL A 146 -21.07 -2.55 0.33
N ASP A 147 -21.01 -2.30 1.63
CA ASP A 147 -21.96 -1.45 2.36
C ASP A 147 -21.65 0.03 2.15
N LYS A 148 -20.38 0.40 2.08
CA LYS A 148 -19.92 1.77 1.89
C LYS A 148 -18.59 1.84 1.18
N VAL A 149 -18.41 2.84 0.32
CA VAL A 149 -17.12 3.14 -0.30
C VAL A 149 -16.16 3.69 0.76
N ARG A 150 -14.99 3.07 0.88
CA ARG A 150 -13.92 3.46 1.80
C ARG A 150 -12.62 3.62 1.07
N GLY A 151 -11.87 4.65 1.45
CA GLY A 151 -10.50 4.82 1.01
C GLY A 151 -9.50 4.06 1.88
N MET A 152 -8.29 3.94 1.38
CA MET A 152 -7.18 3.34 2.10
C MET A 152 -5.86 3.99 1.70
N ASP A 153 -4.87 3.88 2.57
CA ASP A 153 -3.51 4.28 2.28
C ASP A 153 -2.65 3.03 2.10
N VAL A 154 -1.90 3.00 1.01
CA VAL A 154 -0.94 1.95 0.70
C VAL A 154 0.46 2.53 0.79
N ILE A 155 1.28 2.02 1.70
CA ILE A 155 2.63 2.50 1.96
C ILE A 155 3.63 1.46 1.50
N PHE A 156 4.48 1.83 0.53
CA PHE A 156 5.59 1.02 0.04
C PHE A 156 6.83 1.37 0.85
N VAL A 157 7.28 0.45 1.68
CA VAL A 157 8.52 0.59 2.45
C VAL A 157 9.63 -0.12 1.69
N THR A 158 10.66 0.64 1.34
CA THR A 158 11.83 0.14 0.61
C THR A 158 13.10 0.22 1.45
N THR A 159 14.14 -0.44 1.02
CA THR A 159 15.48 -0.34 1.62
C THR A 159 16.32 0.79 1.01
N ALA A 160 15.75 1.61 0.11
CA ALA A 160 16.42 2.74 -0.48
C ALA A 160 16.80 3.79 0.58
N LYS A 161 17.94 4.44 0.40
CA LYS A 161 18.41 5.51 1.28
C LYS A 161 17.85 6.87 0.90
N THR A 162 17.55 7.07 -0.38
CA THR A 162 17.05 8.33 -0.94
C THR A 162 15.74 8.12 -1.69
N ASP A 163 14.98 9.20 -1.85
CA ASP A 163 13.72 9.16 -2.60
C ASP A 163 13.94 8.92 -4.10
N GLU A 164 15.06 9.36 -4.64
CA GLU A 164 15.43 9.14 -6.05
C GLU A 164 15.61 7.65 -6.35
N GLU A 165 16.33 6.95 -5.47
CA GLU A 165 16.52 5.51 -5.58
C GLU A 165 15.18 4.76 -5.49
N ALA A 166 14.32 5.15 -4.55
CA ALA A 166 13.01 4.54 -4.39
C ALA A 166 12.09 4.83 -5.57
N ARG A 167 12.10 6.04 -6.10
CA ARG A 167 11.31 6.41 -7.29
C ARG A 167 11.73 5.57 -8.50
N GLU A 168 13.01 5.42 -8.73
CA GLU A 168 13.50 4.57 -9.83
C GLU A 168 13.12 3.11 -9.63
N LEU A 169 13.26 2.58 -8.42
CA LEU A 169 12.85 1.22 -8.08
C LEU A 169 11.37 0.98 -8.39
N LEU A 170 10.49 1.88 -7.93
CA LEU A 170 9.05 1.76 -8.19
C LEU A 170 8.70 1.95 -9.67
N THR A 171 9.40 2.83 -10.37
CA THR A 171 9.24 3.00 -11.82
C THR A 171 9.59 1.71 -12.58
N LEU A 172 10.66 1.05 -12.21
CA LEU A 172 11.06 -0.23 -12.81
C LEU A 172 10.10 -1.38 -12.49
N PHE A 173 9.41 -1.32 -11.35
CA PHE A 173 8.29 -2.23 -11.05
C PHE A 173 7.02 -1.94 -11.88
N GLY A 174 6.99 -0.83 -12.59
CA GLY A 174 5.86 -0.44 -13.44
C GLY A 174 4.88 0.54 -12.78
N MET A 175 5.26 1.20 -11.67
CA MET A 175 4.42 2.21 -11.04
C MET A 175 4.14 3.37 -12.00
N PRO A 176 2.87 3.67 -12.31
CA PRO A 176 2.51 4.70 -13.27
C PRO A 176 2.53 6.10 -12.67
N PHE A 177 3.72 6.67 -12.48
CA PHE A 177 3.84 8.05 -12.01
C PHE A 177 3.31 9.06 -13.04
N SER A 178 2.62 10.08 -12.57
CA SER A 178 2.22 11.21 -13.42
C SER A 178 3.46 12.01 -13.86
N LYS A 179 3.38 12.54 -15.08
CA LYS A 179 4.44 13.39 -15.65
C LYS A 179 4.35 14.81 -15.10
#